data_57934620aa3acf13d6558483f4f769c2
#
_entry.id   57934620aa3acf13d6558483f4f769c2
#
_cell.length_a   1.000
_cell.length_b   1.000
_cell.length_c   1.000
_cell.angle_alpha   90.00
_cell.angle_beta   90.00
_cell.angle_gamma   90.00
#
_symmetry.space_group_name_H-M   'P 1'
#
loop_
_entity.id
_entity.type
_entity.pdbx_description
1 polymer ?
#
loop_
_entity_poly.entity_id
_entity_poly.type
_entity_poly.pdbx_seq_one_letter_code
_entity_poly.pdbx_strand_id
1 'polypeptide(L)'
;MPQTAFRPNHMHIAWHDYTSHDATLPISAAPLREKASVIGRTGLMLLSCGTGAWRVRSSMNTLAEELGLVCAADIGLTSIEYTCFDGEQAFSQTLTLTSTGVNTSKLNRLEQFVAEFADICSRMTGEQLHTHLDEIEQVHGLYSPLMLGLAAALACGAFTFLLGGGWVEMILAFFGAGIGNAVRCKLSKHHLTLVLCTTVSVAAACLVYAGCLKIAEMTCGINVQHEAGYICSMLFIIPGFPFITSGIDMAKLDMRSGLERLSYAVMIVLIATMAAWLMALALHLKPVDFLPLNLSMLQYIIFRLLTSFCGVFGFSIMFNSPVPLAMSAAVIGAISNTLRLELVDLASLPPAAAAFFAAMIAGLLASAYKKHSGFPRIAITVPSIVIMVPGLYLYRAIYNLGMMNLSISASWFASATLIILALPLGLIFARIMTDKMFRYCT
;
A
#
# COMPACT_ATOMS: atom_id res chain seq x y z
N MET A 1 39.73 0.31 7.43
CA MET A 1 39.13 -0.76 6.64
C MET A 1 38.50 -0.10 5.42
N PRO A 2 38.80 -0.51 4.18
CA PRO A 2 38.16 0.07 3.01
C PRO A 2 36.66 -0.28 3.09
N GLN A 3 35.82 0.72 2.98
CA GLN A 3 34.38 0.53 2.81
C GLN A 3 34.20 -0.34 1.57
N THR A 4 33.75 -1.58 1.77
CA THR A 4 33.30 -2.44 0.68
C THR A 4 32.10 -1.71 0.05
N ALA A 5 32.35 -1.08 -1.08
CA ALA A 5 31.31 -0.39 -1.82
C ALA A 5 30.20 -1.42 -2.11
N PHE A 6 28.99 -1.14 -1.60
CA PHE A 6 27.81 -1.95 -1.90
C PHE A 6 27.65 -1.98 -3.42
N ARG A 7 27.80 -3.16 -4.01
CA ARG A 7 27.52 -3.37 -5.44
C ARG A 7 26.09 -3.89 -5.54
N PRO A 8 25.17 -3.11 -6.11
CA PRO A 8 23.80 -3.59 -6.34
C PRO A 8 23.84 -4.80 -7.29
N ASN A 9 23.05 -5.83 -7.01
CA ASN A 9 22.91 -7.00 -7.90
C ASN A 9 22.20 -6.66 -9.21
N HIS A 10 21.51 -5.53 -9.27
CA HIS A 10 20.83 -5.04 -10.46
C HIS A 10 21.63 -3.94 -11.11
N MET A 11 21.84 -4.04 -12.42
CA MET A 11 22.52 -3.01 -13.19
C MET A 11 21.58 -1.83 -13.43
N HIS A 12 22.13 -0.63 -13.36
CA HIS A 12 21.38 0.58 -13.72
C HIS A 12 21.22 0.64 -15.24
N ILE A 13 20.01 0.93 -15.70
CA ILE A 13 19.73 1.14 -17.13
C ILE A 13 20.04 2.59 -17.45
N ALA A 14 20.99 2.80 -18.38
CA ALA A 14 21.32 4.12 -18.88
C ALA A 14 20.31 4.51 -19.97
N TRP A 15 19.18 5.08 -19.56
CA TRP A 15 18.05 5.39 -20.46
C TRP A 15 18.44 6.35 -21.58
N HIS A 16 19.32 7.30 -21.32
CA HIS A 16 19.81 8.25 -22.30
C HIS A 16 20.68 7.61 -23.42
N ASP A 17 21.22 6.40 -23.20
CA ASP A 17 21.94 5.65 -24.25
C ASP A 17 20.99 5.06 -25.32
N TYR A 18 19.68 5.12 -25.11
CA TYR A 18 18.68 4.69 -26.08
C TYR A 18 18.29 5.80 -27.05
N THR A 19 18.60 7.06 -26.71
CA THR A 19 18.25 8.23 -27.53
C THR A 19 19.18 8.34 -28.73
N SER A 20 18.64 8.77 -29.87
CA SER A 20 19.43 9.08 -31.04
C SER A 20 20.21 10.39 -30.84
N HIS A 21 21.40 10.50 -31.43
CA HIS A 21 22.18 11.74 -31.41
C HIS A 21 21.54 12.90 -32.19
N ASP A 22 20.45 12.64 -32.91
CA ASP A 22 19.68 13.67 -33.61
C ASP A 22 18.65 14.30 -32.67
N ALA A 23 19.10 15.31 -31.93
CA ALA A 23 18.31 16.01 -30.90
C ALA A 23 17.15 16.87 -31.48
N THR A 24 16.86 16.76 -32.77
CA THR A 24 15.82 17.56 -33.44
C THR A 24 14.53 16.78 -33.73
N LEU A 25 14.61 15.47 -33.80
CA LEU A 25 13.46 14.62 -34.15
C LEU A 25 12.53 14.40 -32.94
N PRO A 26 11.24 14.68 -33.11
CA PRO A 26 10.25 14.32 -32.05
C PRO A 26 10.18 12.80 -31.87
N ILE A 27 9.82 12.35 -30.67
CA ILE A 27 9.78 10.92 -30.36
C ILE A 27 8.82 10.15 -31.27
N SER A 28 7.77 10.77 -31.79
CA SER A 28 6.84 10.17 -32.76
C SER A 28 7.53 9.72 -34.06
N ALA A 29 8.61 10.38 -34.45
CA ALA A 29 9.42 10.06 -35.65
C ALA A 29 10.71 9.28 -35.33
N ALA A 30 11.00 9.02 -34.05
CA ALA A 30 12.22 8.35 -33.60
C ALA A 30 12.22 6.84 -33.94
N PRO A 31 13.40 6.17 -33.94
CA PRO A 31 13.50 4.72 -34.14
C PRO A 31 12.73 3.92 -33.08
N LEU A 32 12.30 2.70 -33.44
CA LEU A 32 11.56 1.79 -32.57
C LEU A 32 12.20 1.61 -31.19
N ARG A 33 13.53 1.45 -31.12
CA ARG A 33 14.28 1.25 -29.88
C ARG A 33 14.12 2.45 -28.92
N GLU A 34 14.16 3.67 -29.44
CA GLU A 34 14.01 4.89 -28.66
C GLU A 34 12.57 5.05 -28.14
N LYS A 35 11.58 4.86 -29.01
CA LYS A 35 10.16 4.83 -28.62
C LYS A 35 9.88 3.79 -27.52
N ALA A 36 10.36 2.57 -27.72
CA ALA A 36 10.19 1.48 -26.77
C ALA A 36 10.84 1.77 -25.41
N SER A 37 11.97 2.49 -25.38
CA SER A 37 12.64 2.84 -24.12
C SER A 37 11.79 3.77 -23.24
N VAL A 38 11.08 4.73 -23.81
CA VAL A 38 10.16 5.63 -23.08
C VAL A 38 8.98 4.85 -22.53
N ILE A 39 8.38 3.92 -23.33
CA ILE A 39 7.28 3.05 -22.90
C ILE A 39 7.72 2.16 -21.73
N GLY A 40 8.86 1.48 -21.88
CA GLY A 40 9.40 0.57 -20.87
C GLY A 40 9.75 1.28 -19.56
N ARG A 41 10.43 2.45 -19.65
CA ARG A 41 10.78 3.26 -18.48
C ARG A 41 9.55 3.73 -17.72
N THR A 42 8.56 4.27 -18.43
CA THR A 42 7.30 4.72 -17.82
C THR A 42 6.58 3.56 -17.11
N GLY A 43 6.50 2.39 -17.76
CA GLY A 43 5.95 1.17 -17.16
C GLY A 43 6.68 0.78 -15.87
N LEU A 44 8.02 0.77 -15.89
CA LEU A 44 8.86 0.42 -14.74
C LEU A 44 8.68 1.40 -13.58
N MET A 45 8.62 2.71 -13.87
CA MET A 45 8.38 3.74 -12.85
C MET A 45 6.98 3.63 -12.25
N LEU A 46 5.95 3.34 -13.04
CA LEU A 46 4.59 3.06 -12.54
C LEU A 46 4.59 1.83 -11.63
N LEU A 47 5.25 0.74 -12.03
CA LEU A 47 5.36 -0.47 -11.22
C LEU A 47 6.05 -0.19 -9.87
N SER A 48 7.11 0.63 -9.87
CA SER A 48 7.85 1.02 -8.66
C SER A 48 6.99 1.78 -7.64
N CYS A 49 5.91 2.44 -8.10
CA CYS A 49 4.95 3.15 -7.26
C CYS A 49 3.89 2.24 -6.62
N GLY A 50 3.92 0.93 -6.88
CA GLY A 50 3.04 -0.06 -6.28
C GLY A 50 1.68 -0.21 -6.96
N THR A 51 1.46 0.42 -8.12
CA THR A 51 0.20 0.28 -8.86
C THR A 51 0.05 -1.13 -9.46
N GLY A 52 -1.20 -1.57 -9.71
CA GLY A 52 -1.49 -2.90 -10.25
C GLY A 52 -1.02 -3.09 -11.71
N ALA A 53 -0.78 -4.34 -12.10
CA ALA A 53 -0.29 -4.72 -13.42
C ALA A 53 -1.19 -4.24 -14.57
N TRP A 54 -2.50 -4.39 -14.39
CA TRP A 54 -3.47 -3.90 -15.36
C TRP A 54 -3.27 -2.40 -15.68
N ARG A 55 -2.98 -1.59 -14.64
CA ARG A 55 -2.78 -0.15 -14.80
C ARG A 55 -1.48 0.16 -15.53
N VAL A 56 -0.41 -0.55 -15.17
CA VAL A 56 0.90 -0.42 -15.85
C VAL A 56 0.76 -0.74 -17.34
N ARG A 57 0.14 -1.88 -17.67
CA ARG A 57 -0.11 -2.30 -19.06
C ARG A 57 -0.95 -1.29 -19.82
N SER A 58 -2.05 -0.80 -19.22
CA SER A 58 -2.91 0.21 -19.84
C SER A 58 -2.15 1.49 -20.17
N SER A 59 -1.29 1.95 -19.27
CA SER A 59 -0.46 3.14 -19.51
C SER A 59 0.59 2.91 -20.60
N MET A 60 1.25 1.74 -20.60
CA MET A 60 2.20 1.38 -21.66
C MET A 60 1.52 1.32 -23.03
N ASN A 61 0.31 0.76 -23.10
CA ASN A 61 -0.46 0.70 -24.35
C ASN A 61 -0.89 2.08 -24.82
N THR A 62 -1.31 2.98 -23.92
CA THR A 62 -1.62 4.38 -24.29
C THR A 62 -0.41 5.07 -24.93
N LEU A 63 0.78 4.95 -24.33
CA LEU A 63 1.99 5.52 -24.92
C LEU A 63 2.33 4.87 -26.28
N ALA A 64 2.15 3.55 -26.38
CA ALA A 64 2.43 2.81 -27.62
C ALA A 64 1.50 3.25 -28.76
N GLU A 65 0.20 3.38 -28.50
CA GLU A 65 -0.79 3.86 -29.46
C GLU A 65 -0.43 5.24 -30.02
N GLU A 66 -0.05 6.20 -29.15
CA GLU A 66 0.36 7.55 -29.54
C GLU A 66 1.65 7.56 -30.36
N LEU A 67 2.50 6.55 -30.22
CA LEU A 67 3.73 6.37 -30.98
C LEU A 67 3.57 5.51 -32.25
N GLY A 68 2.33 5.06 -32.53
CA GLY A 68 2.03 4.17 -33.67
C GLY A 68 2.60 2.76 -33.52
N LEU A 69 2.70 2.26 -32.29
CA LEU A 69 3.24 0.94 -31.96
C LEU A 69 2.19 0.03 -31.33
N VAL A 70 2.39 -1.28 -31.46
CA VAL A 70 1.69 -2.28 -30.67
C VAL A 70 2.62 -2.72 -29.55
N CYS A 71 2.14 -2.71 -28.30
CA CYS A 71 2.91 -3.13 -27.13
C CYS A 71 2.23 -4.30 -26.45
N ALA A 72 3.00 -5.36 -26.22
CA ALA A 72 2.60 -6.51 -25.40
C ALA A 72 3.51 -6.55 -24.16
N ALA A 73 2.92 -6.59 -22.96
CA ALA A 73 3.69 -6.60 -21.72
C ALA A 73 3.19 -7.67 -20.74
N ASP A 74 4.12 -8.44 -20.17
CA ASP A 74 3.91 -9.30 -19.01
C ASP A 74 4.53 -8.65 -17.78
N ILE A 75 3.74 -8.49 -16.72
CA ILE A 75 4.08 -7.66 -15.57
C ILE A 75 4.04 -8.51 -14.31
N GLY A 76 5.20 -8.62 -13.65
CA GLY A 76 5.34 -9.21 -12.32
C GLY A 76 5.29 -8.18 -11.20
N LEU A 77 5.70 -8.58 -9.99
CA LEU A 77 5.83 -7.68 -8.83
C LEU A 77 6.98 -6.68 -9.00
N THR A 78 8.11 -7.16 -9.52
CA THR A 78 9.36 -6.40 -9.65
C THR A 78 9.96 -6.48 -11.05
N SER A 79 9.25 -7.01 -12.03
CA SER A 79 9.73 -7.18 -13.39
C SER A 79 8.67 -6.84 -14.42
N ILE A 80 9.12 -6.38 -15.57
CA ILE A 80 8.32 -6.16 -16.77
C ILE A 80 9.08 -6.80 -17.94
N GLU A 81 8.41 -7.67 -18.66
CA GLU A 81 8.84 -8.17 -19.97
C GLU A 81 7.92 -7.56 -21.01
N TYR A 82 8.45 -6.83 -21.97
CA TYR A 82 7.62 -6.18 -22.97
C TYR A 82 8.22 -6.26 -24.37
N THR A 83 7.34 -6.23 -25.34
CA THR A 83 7.69 -6.19 -26.77
C THR A 83 6.88 -5.09 -27.44
N CYS A 84 7.59 -4.18 -28.12
CA CYS A 84 6.98 -3.18 -29.00
C CYS A 84 7.21 -3.58 -30.45
N PHE A 85 6.17 -3.41 -31.29
CA PHE A 85 6.18 -3.77 -32.70
C PHE A 85 5.64 -2.60 -33.53
N ASP A 86 6.36 -2.25 -34.62
CA ASP A 86 6.01 -1.13 -35.52
C ASP A 86 5.40 -1.57 -36.87
N GLY A 87 5.17 -2.86 -37.06
CA GLY A 87 4.68 -3.46 -38.30
C GLY A 87 5.77 -4.19 -39.08
N GLU A 88 7.03 -3.85 -38.89
CA GLU A 88 8.18 -4.48 -39.58
C GLU A 88 9.17 -5.10 -38.57
N GLN A 89 9.45 -4.40 -37.50
CA GLN A 89 10.45 -4.78 -36.50
C GLN A 89 9.83 -4.94 -35.12
N ALA A 90 10.45 -5.76 -34.29
CA ALA A 90 10.08 -5.94 -32.90
C ALA A 90 11.27 -5.61 -31.99
N PHE A 91 11.01 -4.88 -30.91
CA PHE A 91 11.97 -4.62 -29.84
C PHE A 91 11.44 -5.23 -28.54
N SER A 92 12.20 -6.15 -27.95
CA SER A 92 11.85 -6.81 -26.69
C SER A 92 12.89 -6.51 -25.64
N GLN A 93 12.42 -6.25 -24.41
CA GLN A 93 13.29 -6.01 -23.26
C GLN A 93 12.67 -6.51 -21.98
N THR A 94 13.52 -7.01 -21.06
CA THR A 94 13.18 -7.34 -19.68
C THR A 94 13.74 -6.27 -18.75
N LEU A 95 12.88 -5.71 -17.92
CA LEU A 95 13.22 -4.68 -16.93
C LEU A 95 12.97 -5.22 -15.52
N THR A 96 13.83 -4.87 -14.56
CA THR A 96 13.70 -5.33 -13.18
C THR A 96 13.87 -4.18 -12.20
N LEU A 97 13.11 -4.22 -11.10
CA LEU A 97 13.21 -3.30 -9.96
C LEU A 97 14.03 -3.94 -8.84
N THR A 98 14.82 -3.13 -8.16
CA THR A 98 15.55 -3.54 -6.96
C THR A 98 14.65 -3.67 -5.73
N SER A 99 13.54 -2.94 -5.71
CA SER A 99 12.56 -2.93 -4.62
C SER A 99 11.22 -2.44 -5.11
N THR A 100 10.16 -2.83 -4.40
CA THR A 100 8.80 -2.32 -4.62
C THR A 100 8.37 -1.48 -3.42
N GLY A 101 7.53 -0.49 -3.64
CA GLY A 101 7.00 0.39 -2.61
C GLY A 101 5.67 1.01 -3.02
N VAL A 102 5.12 1.87 -2.17
CA VAL A 102 3.92 2.66 -2.50
C VAL A 102 4.29 4.13 -2.47
N ASN A 103 4.10 4.82 -3.60
CA ASN A 103 4.34 6.25 -3.71
C ASN A 103 3.24 6.90 -4.57
N THR A 104 2.19 7.36 -3.92
CA THR A 104 1.04 7.93 -4.61
C THR A 104 1.32 9.30 -5.22
N SER A 105 2.30 10.05 -4.72
CA SER A 105 2.73 11.33 -5.31
C SER A 105 3.40 11.13 -6.67
N LYS A 106 4.36 10.19 -6.75
CA LYS A 106 4.99 9.84 -8.03
C LYS A 106 3.99 9.22 -8.99
N LEU A 107 3.11 8.35 -8.48
CA LEU A 107 2.04 7.76 -9.29
C LEU A 107 1.17 8.82 -9.95
N ASN A 108 0.78 9.86 -9.21
CA ASN A 108 -0.04 10.95 -9.76
C ASN A 108 0.68 11.70 -10.89
N ARG A 109 1.96 12.00 -10.72
CA ARG A 109 2.76 12.68 -11.76
C ARG A 109 2.94 11.81 -13.01
N LEU A 110 3.18 10.51 -12.83
CA LEU A 110 3.29 9.58 -13.96
C LEU A 110 1.97 9.40 -14.71
N GLU A 111 0.84 9.36 -14.01
CA GLU A 111 -0.46 9.31 -14.67
C GLU A 111 -0.78 10.61 -15.42
N GLN A 112 -0.37 11.76 -14.89
CA GLN A 112 -0.47 13.03 -15.59
C GLN A 112 0.41 13.02 -16.85
N PHE A 113 1.66 12.56 -16.75
CA PHE A 113 2.55 12.40 -17.91
C PHE A 113 1.91 11.51 -19.00
N VAL A 114 1.31 10.37 -18.62
CA VAL A 114 0.62 9.49 -19.56
C VAL A 114 -0.60 10.17 -20.20
N ALA A 115 -1.35 10.96 -19.43
CA ALA A 115 -2.53 11.66 -19.93
C ALA A 115 -2.20 12.80 -20.89
N GLU A 116 -1.05 13.47 -20.69
CA GLU A 116 -0.57 14.57 -21.54
C GLU A 116 0.29 14.06 -22.71
N PHE A 117 0.58 12.76 -22.79
CA PHE A 117 1.56 12.21 -23.72
C PHE A 117 1.20 12.47 -25.19
N ALA A 118 -0.08 12.41 -25.57
CA ALA A 118 -0.55 12.72 -26.92
C ALA A 118 -0.12 14.12 -27.40
N ASP A 119 -0.15 15.10 -26.49
CA ASP A 119 0.21 16.48 -26.81
C ASP A 119 1.73 16.70 -26.87
N ILE A 120 2.49 15.95 -26.10
CA ILE A 120 3.94 16.13 -25.96
C ILE A 120 4.77 15.28 -26.93
N CYS A 121 4.27 14.11 -27.34
CA CYS A 121 5.01 13.15 -28.19
C CYS A 121 5.35 13.71 -29.58
N SER A 122 4.57 14.66 -30.10
CA SER A 122 4.83 15.33 -31.37
C SER A 122 5.81 16.50 -31.26
N ARG A 123 6.17 16.95 -30.06
CA ARG A 123 7.00 18.16 -29.82
C ARG A 123 8.31 17.84 -29.11
N MET A 124 8.34 16.85 -28.25
CA MET A 124 9.51 16.51 -27.44
C MET A 124 10.33 15.39 -28.08
N THR A 125 11.65 15.50 -27.96
CA THR A 125 12.59 14.43 -28.34
C THR A 125 12.63 13.35 -27.28
N GLY A 126 13.17 12.16 -27.61
CA GLY A 126 13.37 11.09 -26.64
C GLY A 126 14.24 11.51 -25.45
N GLU A 127 15.28 12.30 -25.70
CA GLU A 127 16.15 12.87 -24.65
C GLU A 127 15.39 13.78 -23.68
N GLN A 128 14.54 14.66 -24.20
CA GLN A 128 13.72 15.54 -23.38
C GLN A 128 12.69 14.76 -22.55
N LEU A 129 12.10 13.69 -23.11
CA LEU A 129 11.19 12.82 -22.39
C LEU A 129 11.90 12.05 -21.27
N HIS A 130 13.11 11.53 -21.54
CA HIS A 130 13.88 10.88 -20.48
C HIS A 130 14.31 11.86 -19.40
N THR A 131 14.66 13.10 -19.73
CA THR A 131 14.94 14.16 -18.76
C THR A 131 13.71 14.49 -17.91
N HIS A 132 12.52 14.57 -18.53
CA HIS A 132 11.28 14.77 -17.78
C HIS A 132 10.96 13.59 -16.84
N LEU A 133 11.20 12.36 -17.28
CA LEU A 133 11.08 11.17 -16.42
C LEU A 133 12.13 11.16 -15.30
N ASP A 134 13.35 11.67 -15.52
CA ASP A 134 14.35 11.87 -14.47
C ASP A 134 13.86 12.83 -13.40
N GLU A 135 13.26 13.96 -13.79
CA GLU A 135 12.66 14.91 -12.85
C GLU A 135 11.60 14.24 -11.97
N ILE A 136 10.74 13.40 -12.55
CA ILE A 136 9.73 12.65 -11.78
C ILE A 136 10.41 11.62 -10.87
N GLU A 137 11.44 10.92 -11.35
CA GLU A 137 12.16 9.88 -10.60
C GLU A 137 12.91 10.45 -9.41
N GLN A 138 13.55 11.60 -9.57
CA GLN A 138 14.35 12.29 -8.55
C GLN A 138 13.50 12.98 -7.47
N VAL A 139 12.17 13.09 -7.65
CA VAL A 139 11.32 13.65 -6.60
C VAL A 139 11.49 12.87 -5.31
N HIS A 140 12.07 13.54 -4.33
CA HIS A 140 12.24 12.98 -2.99
C HIS A 140 10.89 12.73 -2.31
N GLY A 141 10.86 11.86 -1.32
CA GLY A 141 9.66 11.66 -0.48
C GLY A 141 9.21 13.00 0.13
N LEU A 142 7.89 13.24 0.12
CA LEU A 142 7.29 14.49 0.63
C LEU A 142 7.52 14.69 2.13
N TYR A 143 7.78 13.59 2.86
CA TYR A 143 7.78 13.59 4.31
C TYR A 143 9.11 13.09 4.89
N SER A 144 9.56 13.74 5.95
CA SER A 144 10.73 13.32 6.71
C SER A 144 10.45 12.01 7.47
N PRO A 145 11.48 11.23 7.85
CA PRO A 145 11.30 10.02 8.65
C PRO A 145 10.55 10.26 9.96
N LEU A 146 10.72 11.43 10.56
CA LEU A 146 9.99 11.81 11.77
C LEU A 146 8.49 11.99 11.49
N MET A 147 8.14 12.68 10.40
CA MET A 147 6.74 12.83 9.98
C MET A 147 6.10 11.48 9.63
N LEU A 148 6.84 10.58 8.98
CA LEU A 148 6.37 9.20 8.71
C LEU A 148 6.19 8.41 10.01
N GLY A 149 7.05 8.62 11.01
CA GLY A 149 6.89 8.09 12.36
C GLY A 149 5.60 8.59 13.02
N LEU A 150 5.38 9.91 13.02
CA LEU A 150 4.16 10.52 13.56
C LEU A 150 2.89 10.06 12.82
N ALA A 151 2.97 9.90 11.51
CA ALA A 151 1.86 9.39 10.70
C ALA A 151 1.50 7.94 11.09
N ALA A 152 2.50 7.07 11.30
CA ALA A 152 2.30 5.71 11.78
C ALA A 152 1.76 5.69 13.22
N ALA A 153 2.25 6.58 14.08
CA ALA A 153 1.76 6.76 15.45
C ALA A 153 0.26 7.10 15.45
N LEU A 154 -0.12 8.11 14.67
CA LEU A 154 -1.52 8.53 14.50
C LEU A 154 -2.39 7.39 13.95
N ALA A 155 -1.91 6.72 12.89
CA ALA A 155 -2.63 5.63 12.24
C ALA A 155 -2.88 4.46 13.20
N CYS A 156 -1.85 3.96 13.87
CA CYS A 156 -1.94 2.81 14.75
C CYS A 156 -2.66 3.13 16.06
N GLY A 157 -2.44 4.32 16.63
CA GLY A 157 -3.19 4.78 17.81
C GLY A 157 -4.69 4.86 17.51
N ALA A 158 -5.08 5.47 16.39
CA ALA A 158 -6.47 5.51 15.96
C ALA A 158 -7.05 4.11 15.66
N PHE A 159 -6.25 3.28 14.98
CA PHE A 159 -6.65 1.91 14.64
C PHE A 159 -6.89 1.03 15.87
N THR A 160 -6.17 1.29 16.98
CA THR A 160 -6.38 0.61 18.25
C THR A 160 -7.83 0.75 18.72
N PHE A 161 -8.40 1.96 18.67
CA PHE A 161 -9.81 2.19 19.02
C PHE A 161 -10.78 1.40 18.11
N LEU A 162 -10.52 1.40 16.79
CA LEU A 162 -11.34 0.68 15.81
C LEU A 162 -11.35 -0.85 16.02
N LEU A 163 -10.32 -1.37 16.68
CA LEU A 163 -10.21 -2.79 17.07
C LEU A 163 -10.76 -3.08 18.46
N GLY A 164 -11.30 -2.07 19.17
CA GLY A 164 -11.91 -2.20 20.48
C GLY A 164 -11.00 -1.83 21.65
N GLY A 165 -9.77 -1.36 21.39
CA GLY A 165 -8.84 -0.90 22.43
C GLY A 165 -9.28 0.42 23.07
N GLY A 166 -8.90 0.60 24.34
CA GLY A 166 -9.20 1.79 25.12
C GLY A 166 -8.18 2.92 24.93
N TRP A 167 -8.37 3.99 25.68
CA TRP A 167 -7.51 5.19 25.60
C TRP A 167 -6.05 4.90 25.98
N VAL A 168 -5.82 3.98 26.91
CA VAL A 168 -4.47 3.58 27.35
C VAL A 168 -3.76 2.90 26.19
N GLU A 169 -4.38 1.89 25.60
CA GLU A 169 -3.81 1.15 24.46
C GLU A 169 -3.59 2.06 23.27
N MET A 170 -4.47 3.03 23.01
CA MET A 170 -4.31 4.01 21.94
C MET A 170 -3.03 4.84 22.10
N ILE A 171 -2.79 5.37 23.31
CA ILE A 171 -1.62 6.18 23.61
C ILE A 171 -0.34 5.34 23.54
N LEU A 172 -0.36 4.14 24.10
CA LEU A 172 0.80 3.25 24.10
C LEU A 172 1.13 2.78 22.68
N ALA A 173 0.11 2.43 21.88
CA ALA A 173 0.30 2.05 20.48
C ALA A 173 0.78 3.21 19.61
N PHE A 174 0.38 4.44 19.91
CA PHE A 174 0.88 5.65 19.25
C PHE A 174 2.42 5.75 19.39
N PHE A 175 2.94 5.64 20.59
CA PHE A 175 4.39 5.70 20.81
C PHE A 175 5.11 4.48 20.20
N GLY A 176 4.59 3.28 20.40
CA GLY A 176 5.16 2.05 19.85
C GLY A 176 5.27 2.09 18.32
N ALA A 177 4.18 2.41 17.64
CA ALA A 177 4.15 2.48 16.17
C ALA A 177 5.02 3.62 15.62
N GLY A 178 5.00 4.78 16.28
CA GLY A 178 5.81 5.94 15.86
C GLY A 178 7.29 5.63 15.84
N ILE A 179 7.81 5.06 16.92
CA ILE A 179 9.23 4.70 17.03
C ILE A 179 9.52 3.51 16.11
N GLY A 180 8.67 2.49 16.07
CA GLY A 180 8.84 1.34 15.20
C GLY A 180 8.96 1.74 13.72
N ASN A 181 8.09 2.63 13.23
CA ASN A 181 8.16 3.10 11.84
C ASN A 181 9.35 4.03 11.59
N ALA A 182 9.75 4.87 12.55
CA ALA A 182 10.95 5.68 12.43
C ALA A 182 12.22 4.80 12.29
N VAL A 183 12.31 3.72 13.07
CA VAL A 183 13.36 2.69 12.94
C VAL A 183 13.31 2.05 11.55
N ARG A 184 12.14 1.64 11.08
CA ARG A 184 11.94 1.08 9.73
C ARG A 184 12.46 2.02 8.65
N CYS A 185 12.08 3.29 8.70
CA CYS A 185 12.52 4.30 7.73
C CYS A 185 14.04 4.47 7.72
N LYS A 186 14.67 4.42 8.89
CA LYS A 186 16.13 4.51 9.02
C LYS A 186 16.81 3.27 8.43
N LEU A 187 16.34 2.07 8.75
CA LEU A 187 16.91 0.82 8.26
C LEU A 187 16.76 0.68 6.73
N SER A 188 15.60 1.07 6.18
CA SER A 188 15.36 1.06 4.73
C SER A 188 16.33 1.95 3.95
N LYS A 189 16.76 3.08 4.53
CA LYS A 189 17.78 3.95 3.90
C LYS A 189 19.16 3.30 3.79
N HIS A 190 19.45 2.29 4.61
CA HIS A 190 20.68 1.53 4.55
C HIS A 190 20.62 0.30 3.64
N HIS A 191 19.56 0.18 2.82
CA HIS A 191 19.35 -0.93 1.88
C HIS A 191 19.42 -2.32 2.53
N LEU A 192 18.96 -2.42 3.80
CA LEU A 192 18.89 -3.69 4.51
C LEU A 192 17.72 -4.54 3.99
N THR A 193 17.83 -5.86 4.20
CA THR A 193 16.80 -6.80 3.73
C THR A 193 15.44 -6.52 4.36
N LEU A 194 14.37 -6.82 3.61
CA LEU A 194 12.99 -6.69 4.08
C LEU A 194 12.75 -7.41 5.41
N VAL A 195 13.31 -8.63 5.54
CA VAL A 195 13.21 -9.44 6.76
C VAL A 195 13.78 -8.69 7.95
N LEU A 196 15.01 -8.17 7.83
CA LEU A 196 15.68 -7.45 8.91
C LEU A 196 14.94 -6.16 9.26
N CYS A 197 14.57 -5.36 8.26
CA CYS A 197 13.81 -4.12 8.47
C CYS A 197 12.50 -4.39 9.20
N THR A 198 11.75 -5.41 8.79
CA THR A 198 10.45 -5.76 9.39
C THR A 198 10.64 -6.27 10.82
N THR A 199 11.53 -7.24 11.04
CA THR A 199 11.76 -7.85 12.36
C THR A 199 12.19 -6.81 13.39
N VAL A 200 13.20 -5.99 13.06
CA VAL A 200 13.74 -4.98 14.00
C VAL A 200 12.71 -3.89 14.28
N SER A 201 11.94 -3.48 13.27
CA SER A 201 10.91 -2.44 13.45
C SER A 201 9.76 -2.92 14.34
N VAL A 202 9.31 -4.16 14.15
CA VAL A 202 8.27 -4.78 14.99
C VAL A 202 8.77 -4.99 16.42
N ALA A 203 9.99 -5.50 16.57
CA ALA A 203 10.60 -5.67 17.89
C ALA A 203 10.71 -4.32 18.63
N ALA A 204 11.15 -3.25 17.96
CA ALA A 204 11.21 -1.91 18.53
C ALA A 204 9.81 -1.41 18.94
N ALA A 205 8.78 -1.60 18.11
CA ALA A 205 7.42 -1.20 18.43
C ALA A 205 6.88 -1.93 19.67
N CYS A 206 7.08 -3.24 19.76
CA CYS A 206 6.65 -4.05 20.91
C CYS A 206 7.41 -3.69 22.19
N LEU A 207 8.73 -3.45 22.10
CA LEU A 207 9.56 -3.03 23.25
C LEU A 207 9.12 -1.67 23.79
N VAL A 208 8.86 -0.71 22.90
CA VAL A 208 8.40 0.62 23.32
C VAL A 208 7.00 0.53 23.94
N TYR A 209 6.09 -0.24 23.34
CA TYR A 209 4.77 -0.47 23.92
C TYR A 209 4.87 -1.03 25.34
N ALA A 210 5.62 -2.13 25.52
CA ALA A 210 5.77 -2.79 26.80
C ALA A 210 6.49 -1.88 27.84
N GLY A 211 7.51 -1.15 27.42
CA GLY A 211 8.21 -0.19 28.28
C GLY A 211 7.29 0.95 28.76
N CYS A 212 6.53 1.54 27.86
CA CYS A 212 5.56 2.56 28.19
C CYS A 212 4.43 2.02 29.09
N LEU A 213 3.94 0.80 28.85
CA LEU A 213 2.96 0.15 29.70
C LEU A 213 3.50 -0.02 31.11
N LYS A 214 4.72 -0.51 31.27
CA LYS A 214 5.35 -0.68 32.58
C LYS A 214 5.53 0.63 33.34
N ILE A 215 5.91 1.69 32.64
CA ILE A 215 6.00 3.05 33.21
C ILE A 215 4.61 3.51 33.66
N ALA A 216 3.58 3.32 32.84
CA ALA A 216 2.21 3.72 33.18
C ALA A 216 1.65 2.93 34.38
N GLU A 217 1.95 1.63 34.49
CA GLU A 217 1.61 0.81 35.67
C GLU A 217 2.26 1.36 36.95
N MET A 218 3.56 1.71 36.87
CA MET A 218 4.31 2.22 38.05
C MET A 218 3.90 3.64 38.46
N THR A 219 3.54 4.51 37.50
CA THR A 219 3.27 5.90 37.76
C THR A 219 1.79 6.23 37.97
N CYS A 220 0.91 5.57 37.25
CA CYS A 220 -0.53 5.83 37.24
C CYS A 220 -1.32 4.76 37.99
N GLY A 221 -0.68 3.71 38.50
CA GLY A 221 -1.34 2.63 39.25
C GLY A 221 -2.35 1.83 38.38
N ILE A 222 -2.08 1.71 37.09
CA ILE A 222 -2.93 0.98 36.15
C ILE A 222 -2.79 -0.51 36.44
N ASN A 223 -3.82 -1.11 37.03
CA ASN A 223 -3.81 -2.52 37.45
C ASN A 223 -4.60 -3.44 36.50
N VAL A 224 -4.92 -2.97 35.31
CA VAL A 224 -5.80 -3.68 34.36
C VAL A 224 -4.99 -4.19 33.17
N GLN A 225 -5.49 -5.27 32.57
CA GLN A 225 -4.84 -5.93 31.43
C GLN A 225 -4.90 -5.05 30.16
N HIS A 226 -3.83 -4.30 29.89
CA HIS A 226 -3.66 -3.48 28.68
C HIS A 226 -2.62 -4.09 27.73
N GLU A 227 -2.29 -5.36 27.92
CA GLU A 227 -1.19 -6.01 27.18
C GLU A 227 -1.47 -6.12 25.67
N ALA A 228 -2.72 -6.40 25.26
CA ALA A 228 -3.06 -6.69 23.87
C ALA A 228 -2.75 -5.56 22.86
N GLY A 229 -2.61 -4.33 23.31
CA GLY A 229 -2.34 -3.20 22.45
C GLY A 229 -0.98 -3.24 21.75
N TYR A 230 -0.02 -4.09 22.19
CA TYR A 230 1.24 -4.27 21.47
C TYR A 230 1.01 -4.73 20.03
N ILE A 231 -0.04 -5.50 19.76
CA ILE A 231 -0.41 -5.93 18.40
C ILE A 231 -0.72 -4.70 17.54
N CYS A 232 -1.46 -3.75 18.10
CA CYS A 232 -1.83 -2.54 17.38
C CYS A 232 -0.60 -1.67 17.07
N SER A 233 0.42 -1.68 17.93
CA SER A 233 1.65 -0.92 17.74
C SER A 233 2.46 -1.36 16.53
N MET A 234 2.27 -2.59 16.01
CA MET A 234 2.99 -3.11 14.84
C MET A 234 2.18 -3.05 13.53
N LEU A 235 0.91 -2.64 13.56
CA LEU A 235 0.02 -2.72 12.38
C LEU A 235 0.44 -1.82 11.22
N PHE A 236 1.33 -0.85 11.44
CA PHE A 236 1.92 -0.04 10.36
C PHE A 236 2.72 -0.86 9.34
N ILE A 237 3.12 -2.09 9.69
CA ILE A 237 3.86 -3.02 8.80
C ILE A 237 2.92 -3.81 7.88
N ILE A 238 1.65 -4.00 8.27
CA ILE A 238 0.73 -4.87 7.53
C ILE A 238 0.53 -4.34 6.10
N PRO A 239 0.81 -5.17 5.09
CA PRO A 239 0.89 -4.73 3.70
C PRO A 239 -0.50 -4.66 3.05
N GLY A 240 -1.36 -3.76 3.55
CA GLY A 240 -2.73 -3.62 3.06
C GLY A 240 -2.82 -3.24 1.59
N PHE A 241 -1.93 -2.39 1.11
CA PHE A 241 -1.90 -1.99 -0.30
C PHE A 241 -1.62 -3.19 -1.24
N PRO A 242 -0.59 -4.01 -1.04
CA PRO A 242 -0.37 -5.23 -1.82
C PRO A 242 -1.52 -6.24 -1.75
N PHE A 243 -2.19 -6.43 -0.61
CA PHE A 243 -3.35 -7.31 -0.52
C PHE A 243 -4.50 -6.86 -1.42
N ILE A 244 -4.80 -5.57 -1.43
CA ILE A 244 -5.89 -5.03 -2.23
C ILE A 244 -5.54 -5.08 -3.72
N THR A 245 -4.32 -4.67 -4.09
CA THR A 245 -3.89 -4.68 -5.50
C THR A 245 -3.73 -6.07 -6.05
N SER A 246 -3.31 -7.07 -5.26
CA SER A 246 -3.26 -8.47 -5.70
C SER A 246 -4.62 -9.00 -6.11
N GLY A 247 -5.66 -8.73 -5.31
CA GLY A 247 -7.04 -9.14 -5.64
C GLY A 247 -7.58 -8.45 -6.90
N ILE A 248 -7.24 -7.18 -7.12
CA ILE A 248 -7.62 -6.44 -8.33
C ILE A 248 -6.93 -7.03 -9.57
N ASP A 249 -5.61 -7.32 -9.47
CA ASP A 249 -4.85 -7.90 -10.57
C ASP A 249 -5.38 -9.29 -10.94
N MET A 250 -5.61 -10.18 -9.95
CA MET A 250 -6.20 -11.51 -10.19
C MET A 250 -7.58 -11.43 -10.86
N ALA A 251 -8.41 -10.49 -10.46
CA ALA A 251 -9.73 -10.31 -11.07
C ALA A 251 -9.68 -9.79 -12.52
N LYS A 252 -8.55 -9.21 -12.93
CA LYS A 252 -8.26 -8.81 -14.31
C LYS A 252 -7.43 -9.84 -15.07
N LEU A 253 -7.31 -11.07 -14.54
CA LEU A 253 -6.52 -12.18 -15.09
C LEU A 253 -5.01 -11.92 -15.16
N ASP A 254 -4.52 -10.90 -14.50
CA ASP A 254 -3.10 -10.66 -14.28
C ASP A 254 -2.58 -11.58 -13.16
N MET A 255 -2.69 -12.88 -13.38
CA MET A 255 -2.47 -13.92 -12.37
C MET A 255 -1.04 -13.90 -11.82
N ARG A 256 -0.03 -13.69 -12.67
CA ARG A 256 1.38 -13.61 -12.28
C ARG A 256 1.58 -12.49 -11.27
N SER A 257 1.24 -11.26 -11.63
CA SER A 257 1.37 -10.10 -10.73
C SER A 257 0.55 -10.27 -9.46
N GLY A 258 -0.70 -10.74 -9.59
CA GLY A 258 -1.60 -10.94 -8.45
C GLY A 258 -1.04 -11.93 -7.43
N LEU A 259 -0.55 -13.10 -7.87
CA LEU A 259 0.02 -14.12 -7.00
C LEU A 259 1.36 -13.68 -6.39
N GLU A 260 2.22 -13.04 -7.15
CA GLU A 260 3.50 -12.53 -6.64
C GLU A 260 3.27 -11.47 -5.55
N ARG A 261 2.30 -10.54 -5.74
CA ARG A 261 1.91 -9.53 -4.75
C ARG A 261 1.29 -10.15 -3.50
N LEU A 262 0.44 -11.15 -3.68
CA LEU A 262 -0.16 -11.89 -2.56
C LEU A 262 0.92 -12.60 -1.75
N SER A 263 1.83 -13.31 -2.41
CA SER A 263 2.95 -14.01 -1.77
C SER A 263 3.86 -13.05 -1.01
N TYR A 264 4.17 -11.90 -1.60
CA TYR A 264 4.92 -10.82 -0.95
C TYR A 264 4.23 -10.31 0.31
N ALA A 265 2.92 -10.04 0.22
CA ALA A 265 2.12 -9.57 1.35
C ALA A 265 2.07 -10.62 2.47
N VAL A 266 1.83 -11.88 2.14
CA VAL A 266 1.83 -12.99 3.10
C VAL A 266 3.18 -13.13 3.79
N MET A 267 4.29 -13.04 3.05
CA MET A 267 5.63 -13.09 3.62
C MET A 267 5.88 -11.97 4.64
N ILE A 268 5.48 -10.73 4.34
CA ILE A 268 5.62 -9.61 5.30
C ILE A 268 4.80 -9.90 6.57
N VAL A 269 3.56 -10.36 6.43
CA VAL A 269 2.71 -10.69 7.57
C VAL A 269 3.33 -11.78 8.43
N LEU A 270 3.84 -12.86 7.81
CA LEU A 270 4.47 -13.95 8.53
C LEU A 270 5.70 -13.45 9.32
N ILE A 271 6.57 -12.66 8.71
CA ILE A 271 7.76 -12.10 9.38
C ILE A 271 7.33 -11.18 10.54
N ALA A 272 6.38 -10.27 10.30
CA ALA A 272 5.93 -9.31 11.31
C ALA A 272 5.25 -10.01 12.50
N THR A 273 4.38 -10.98 12.24
CA THR A 273 3.65 -11.70 13.28
C THR A 273 4.56 -12.64 14.07
N MET A 274 5.51 -13.31 13.41
CA MET A 274 6.53 -14.10 14.10
C MET A 274 7.42 -13.24 14.99
N ALA A 275 7.87 -12.10 14.51
CA ALA A 275 8.65 -11.15 15.31
C ALA A 275 7.85 -10.67 16.54
N ALA A 276 6.60 -10.28 16.36
CA ALA A 276 5.74 -9.83 17.47
C ALA A 276 5.42 -10.96 18.45
N TRP A 277 5.21 -12.19 17.97
CA TRP A 277 4.98 -13.35 18.82
C TRP A 277 6.21 -13.69 19.68
N LEU A 278 7.40 -13.69 19.10
CA LEU A 278 8.65 -13.89 19.84
C LEU A 278 8.86 -12.78 20.89
N MET A 279 8.54 -11.52 20.54
CA MET A 279 8.60 -10.43 21.49
C MET A 279 7.54 -10.59 22.61
N ALA A 280 6.34 -11.05 22.29
CA ALA A 280 5.31 -11.32 23.27
C ALA A 280 5.74 -12.42 24.26
N LEU A 281 6.38 -13.50 23.79
CA LEU A 281 6.94 -14.53 24.66
C LEU A 281 8.04 -13.99 25.56
N ALA A 282 8.99 -13.19 25.01
CA ALA A 282 10.09 -12.61 25.77
C ALA A 282 9.64 -11.59 26.83
N LEU A 283 8.58 -10.84 26.54
CA LEU A 283 8.04 -9.77 27.41
C LEU A 283 6.83 -10.23 28.23
N HIS A 284 6.46 -11.51 28.13
CA HIS A 284 5.28 -12.10 28.79
C HIS A 284 3.95 -11.41 28.47
N LEU A 285 3.82 -10.84 27.26
CA LEU A 285 2.58 -10.19 26.79
C LEU A 285 1.58 -11.24 26.25
N LYS A 286 0.31 -11.01 26.49
CA LYS A 286 -0.77 -11.89 26.02
C LYS A 286 -1.74 -11.15 25.08
N PRO A 287 -2.16 -11.76 23.96
CA PRO A 287 -3.13 -11.18 23.03
C PRO A 287 -4.57 -11.39 23.53
N VAL A 288 -4.86 -10.94 24.76
CA VAL A 288 -6.20 -10.99 25.35
C VAL A 288 -7.18 -10.07 24.63
N ASP A 289 -8.48 -10.23 24.86
CA ASP A 289 -9.46 -9.31 24.31
C ASP A 289 -9.40 -7.95 25.03
N PHE A 290 -9.69 -6.89 24.27
CA PHE A 290 -9.75 -5.55 24.83
C PHE A 290 -10.93 -5.41 25.78
N LEU A 291 -10.76 -4.56 26.78
CA LEU A 291 -11.85 -4.25 27.72
C LEU A 291 -12.95 -3.45 27.03
N PRO A 292 -14.22 -3.79 27.24
CA PRO A 292 -15.32 -3.04 26.63
C PRO A 292 -15.35 -1.60 27.12
N LEU A 293 -15.45 -0.68 26.17
CA LEU A 293 -15.61 0.75 26.46
C LEU A 293 -17.09 1.03 26.75
N ASN A 294 -17.41 1.60 27.91
CA ASN A 294 -18.77 1.99 28.27
C ASN A 294 -19.13 3.32 27.60
N LEU A 295 -19.27 3.32 26.26
CA LEU A 295 -19.65 4.48 25.46
C LEU A 295 -21.09 4.34 24.99
N SER A 296 -21.80 5.46 24.87
CA SER A 296 -23.10 5.49 24.19
C SER A 296 -22.95 5.24 22.68
N MET A 297 -24.03 4.79 22.03
CA MET A 297 -24.03 4.54 20.59
C MET A 297 -23.54 5.76 19.77
N LEU A 298 -24.01 6.96 20.11
CA LEU A 298 -23.61 8.19 19.45
C LEU A 298 -22.11 8.47 19.62
N GLN A 299 -21.57 8.24 20.82
CA GLN A 299 -20.13 8.39 21.08
C GLN A 299 -19.32 7.38 20.26
N TYR A 300 -19.77 6.12 20.15
CA TYR A 300 -19.11 5.13 19.28
C TYR A 300 -19.06 5.61 17.84
N ILE A 301 -20.15 6.10 17.25
CA ILE A 301 -20.18 6.59 15.86
C ILE A 301 -19.22 7.77 15.67
N ILE A 302 -19.27 8.76 16.59
CA ILE A 302 -18.39 9.94 16.51
C ILE A 302 -16.91 9.52 16.59
N PHE A 303 -16.54 8.70 17.57
CA PHE A 303 -15.16 8.26 17.72
C PHE A 303 -14.71 7.34 16.58
N ARG A 304 -15.58 6.48 16.04
CA ARG A 304 -15.28 5.67 14.86
C ARG A 304 -15.01 6.54 13.64
N LEU A 305 -15.79 7.60 13.41
CA LEU A 305 -15.55 8.56 12.34
C LEU A 305 -14.20 9.26 12.51
N LEU A 306 -13.91 9.79 13.69
CA LEU A 306 -12.67 10.52 13.98
C LEU A 306 -11.45 9.60 13.87
N THR A 307 -11.49 8.41 14.48
CA THR A 307 -10.38 7.48 14.46
C THR A 307 -10.19 6.85 13.08
N SER A 308 -11.26 6.58 12.34
CA SER A 308 -11.14 6.13 10.95
C SER A 308 -10.51 7.22 10.06
N PHE A 309 -10.90 8.48 10.24
CA PHE A 309 -10.27 9.60 9.55
C PHE A 309 -8.77 9.69 9.86
N CYS A 310 -8.40 9.71 11.14
CA CYS A 310 -7.00 9.77 11.57
C CYS A 310 -6.18 8.57 11.08
N GLY A 311 -6.78 7.37 11.15
CA GLY A 311 -6.14 6.14 10.67
C GLY A 311 -5.83 6.18 9.18
N VAL A 312 -6.82 6.51 8.36
CA VAL A 312 -6.63 6.60 6.90
C VAL A 312 -5.70 7.74 6.51
N PHE A 313 -5.81 8.90 7.16
CA PHE A 313 -4.91 10.02 6.93
C PHE A 313 -3.45 9.63 7.21
N GLY A 314 -3.19 9.03 8.37
CA GLY A 314 -1.84 8.57 8.72
C GLY A 314 -1.28 7.55 7.73
N PHE A 315 -2.06 6.53 7.34
CA PHE A 315 -1.61 5.58 6.31
C PHE A 315 -1.39 6.24 4.95
N SER A 316 -2.23 7.20 4.55
CA SER A 316 -2.06 7.94 3.30
C SER A 316 -0.75 8.74 3.28
N ILE A 317 -0.40 9.40 4.38
CA ILE A 317 0.90 10.08 4.54
C ILE A 317 2.06 9.07 4.44
N MET A 318 1.93 7.87 5.04
CA MET A 318 2.93 6.80 4.91
C MET A 318 3.09 6.29 3.46
N PHE A 319 2.05 6.38 2.64
CA PHE A 319 2.11 6.10 1.20
C PHE A 319 2.61 7.28 0.36
N ASN A 320 3.19 8.29 1.01
CA ASN A 320 3.70 9.50 0.36
C ASN A 320 2.63 10.27 -0.42
N SER A 321 1.39 10.30 0.08
CA SER A 321 0.29 11.05 -0.52
C SER A 321 0.42 12.55 -0.21
N PRO A 322 0.23 13.44 -1.19
CA PRO A 322 0.05 14.86 -0.91
C PRO A 322 -1.12 15.09 0.06
N VAL A 323 -1.03 16.11 0.90
CA VAL A 323 -2.05 16.38 1.94
C VAL A 323 -3.48 16.44 1.38
N PRO A 324 -3.79 17.12 0.24
CA PRO A 324 -5.14 17.14 -0.30
C PRO A 324 -5.67 15.74 -0.68
N LEU A 325 -4.79 14.88 -1.22
CA LEU A 325 -5.11 13.49 -1.55
C LEU A 325 -5.35 12.67 -0.28
N ALA A 326 -4.48 12.83 0.73
CA ALA A 326 -4.62 12.15 2.03
C ALA A 326 -5.92 12.53 2.74
N MET A 327 -6.29 13.82 2.71
CA MET A 327 -7.56 14.32 3.28
C MET A 327 -8.77 13.69 2.58
N SER A 328 -8.76 13.65 1.25
CA SER A 328 -9.85 13.06 0.46
C SER A 328 -10.03 11.58 0.76
N ALA A 329 -8.91 10.83 0.80
CA ALA A 329 -8.94 9.42 1.18
C ALA A 329 -9.42 9.21 2.62
N ALA A 330 -9.02 10.10 3.55
CA ALA A 330 -9.41 10.04 4.95
C ALA A 330 -10.92 10.27 5.15
N VAL A 331 -11.52 11.22 4.45
CA VAL A 331 -12.98 11.46 4.51
C VAL A 331 -13.74 10.25 3.98
N ILE A 332 -13.33 9.73 2.81
CA ILE A 332 -13.98 8.55 2.22
C ILE A 332 -13.82 7.32 3.14
N GLY A 333 -12.62 7.12 3.69
CA GLY A 333 -12.33 6.03 4.58
C GLY A 333 -13.06 6.13 5.93
N ALA A 334 -13.21 7.35 6.47
CA ALA A 334 -14.00 7.59 7.68
C ALA A 334 -15.45 7.15 7.50
N ILE A 335 -16.09 7.58 6.41
CA ILE A 335 -17.47 7.20 6.10
C ILE A 335 -17.59 5.69 5.91
N SER A 336 -16.73 5.12 5.07
CA SER A 336 -16.83 3.72 4.65
C SER A 336 -16.49 2.75 5.79
N ASN A 337 -15.45 3.04 6.59
CA ASN A 337 -15.08 2.15 7.70
C ASN A 337 -16.04 2.26 8.88
N THR A 338 -16.55 3.45 9.18
CA THR A 338 -17.61 3.58 10.20
C THR A 338 -18.84 2.80 9.78
N LEU A 339 -19.29 2.92 8.52
CA LEU A 339 -20.37 2.12 8.01
C LEU A 339 -20.10 0.61 8.15
N ARG A 340 -18.87 0.14 7.83
CA ARG A 340 -18.49 -1.26 8.03
C ARG A 340 -18.71 -1.73 9.46
N LEU A 341 -18.27 -0.94 10.43
CA LEU A 341 -18.39 -1.28 11.84
C LEU A 341 -19.84 -1.29 12.31
N GLU A 342 -20.63 -0.29 11.88
CA GLU A 342 -22.07 -0.22 12.21
C GLU A 342 -22.86 -1.38 11.55
N LEU A 343 -22.50 -1.81 10.34
CA LEU A 343 -23.11 -2.97 9.69
C LEU A 343 -22.85 -4.27 10.47
N VAL A 344 -21.67 -4.42 11.08
CA VAL A 344 -21.36 -5.57 11.93
C VAL A 344 -22.15 -5.49 13.23
N ASP A 345 -22.13 -4.35 13.91
CA ASP A 345 -22.67 -4.23 15.28
C ASP A 345 -24.20 -4.10 15.30
N LEU A 346 -24.80 -3.33 14.38
CA LEU A 346 -26.24 -3.04 14.35
C LEU A 346 -27.02 -4.02 13.46
N ALA A 347 -26.47 -4.35 12.28
CA ALA A 347 -27.12 -5.23 11.33
C ALA A 347 -26.69 -6.70 11.47
N SER A 348 -25.77 -7.01 12.39
CA SER A 348 -25.22 -8.36 12.62
C SER A 348 -24.69 -9.02 11.34
N LEU A 349 -24.19 -8.21 10.39
CA LEU A 349 -23.59 -8.72 9.16
C LEU A 349 -22.23 -9.37 9.45
N PRO A 350 -21.90 -10.49 8.77
CA PRO A 350 -20.57 -11.08 8.86
C PRO A 350 -19.50 -10.05 8.47
N PRO A 351 -18.33 -10.00 9.15
CA PRO A 351 -17.29 -8.99 8.91
C PRO A 351 -16.83 -8.89 7.46
N ALA A 352 -16.79 -10.01 6.73
CA ALA A 352 -16.42 -10.02 5.30
C ALA A 352 -17.48 -9.36 4.41
N ALA A 353 -18.77 -9.59 4.67
CA ALA A 353 -19.86 -8.95 3.94
C ALA A 353 -19.88 -7.43 4.22
N ALA A 354 -19.70 -7.02 5.47
CA ALA A 354 -19.60 -5.62 5.84
C ALA A 354 -18.39 -4.95 5.16
N ALA A 355 -17.24 -5.63 5.07
CA ALA A 355 -16.04 -5.15 4.39
C ALA A 355 -16.27 -4.99 2.87
N PHE A 356 -16.98 -5.93 2.22
CA PHE A 356 -17.37 -5.83 0.82
C PHE A 356 -18.20 -4.56 0.54
N PHE A 357 -19.28 -4.34 1.30
CA PHE A 357 -20.14 -3.17 1.10
C PHE A 357 -19.42 -1.87 1.39
N ALA A 358 -18.61 -1.82 2.44
CA ALA A 358 -17.81 -0.64 2.76
C ALA A 358 -16.79 -0.31 1.67
N ALA A 359 -16.08 -1.31 1.14
CA ALA A 359 -15.14 -1.12 0.04
C ALA A 359 -15.85 -0.69 -1.25
N MET A 360 -17.05 -1.24 -1.52
CA MET A 360 -17.87 -0.82 -2.65
C MET A 360 -18.27 0.65 -2.54
N ILE A 361 -18.73 1.10 -1.38
CA ILE A 361 -19.09 2.50 -1.13
C ILE A 361 -17.86 3.41 -1.23
N ALA A 362 -16.71 3.01 -0.65
CA ALA A 362 -15.46 3.76 -0.82
C ALA A 362 -15.11 3.93 -2.30
N GLY A 363 -15.25 2.88 -3.10
CA GLY A 363 -15.03 2.89 -4.54
C GLY A 363 -15.99 3.80 -5.31
N LEU A 364 -17.26 3.85 -4.93
CA LEU A 364 -18.27 4.74 -5.53
C LEU A 364 -17.99 6.20 -5.19
N LEU A 365 -17.73 6.52 -3.92
CA LEU A 365 -17.40 7.87 -3.46
C LEU A 365 -16.11 8.38 -4.13
N ALA A 366 -15.06 7.55 -4.21
CA ALA A 366 -13.83 7.91 -4.91
C ALA A 366 -14.06 8.15 -6.42
N SER A 367 -14.97 7.40 -7.04
CA SER A 367 -15.32 7.61 -8.46
C SER A 367 -16.05 8.94 -8.70
N ALA A 368 -16.93 9.33 -7.79
CA ALA A 368 -17.61 10.62 -7.84
C ALA A 368 -16.61 11.77 -7.63
N TYR A 369 -15.70 11.61 -6.66
CA TYR A 369 -14.68 12.62 -6.34
C TYR A 369 -13.62 12.78 -7.44
N LYS A 370 -13.21 11.69 -8.12
CA LYS A 370 -12.20 11.73 -9.21
C LYS A 370 -12.58 12.75 -10.30
N LYS A 371 -13.87 12.90 -10.61
CA LYS A 371 -14.34 13.85 -11.64
C LYS A 371 -13.94 15.31 -11.35
N HIS A 372 -13.68 15.64 -10.09
CA HIS A 372 -13.37 16.99 -9.63
C HIS A 372 -11.90 17.18 -9.24
N SER A 373 -11.20 16.10 -8.85
CA SER A 373 -9.88 16.20 -8.20
C SER A 373 -8.68 15.96 -9.12
N GLY A 374 -8.89 15.30 -10.27
CA GLY A 374 -7.80 14.89 -11.16
C GLY A 374 -6.87 13.79 -10.63
N PHE A 375 -7.00 13.39 -9.36
CA PHE A 375 -6.15 12.35 -8.77
C PHE A 375 -6.47 10.94 -9.31
N PRO A 376 -5.46 10.05 -9.42
CA PRO A 376 -5.68 8.66 -9.78
C PRO A 376 -6.63 7.97 -8.80
N ARG A 377 -7.62 7.26 -9.32
CA ARG A 377 -8.62 6.59 -8.49
C ARG A 377 -8.00 5.63 -7.46
N ILE A 378 -6.96 4.88 -7.85
CA ILE A 378 -6.29 3.91 -6.97
C ILE A 378 -5.61 4.60 -5.78
N ALA A 379 -5.07 5.81 -5.99
CA ALA A 379 -4.43 6.60 -4.95
C ALA A 379 -5.42 7.14 -3.90
N ILE A 380 -6.73 7.14 -4.21
CA ILE A 380 -7.80 7.48 -3.27
C ILE A 380 -8.38 6.22 -2.65
N THR A 381 -8.78 5.23 -3.49
CA THR A 381 -9.54 4.06 -3.03
C THR A 381 -8.76 3.14 -2.12
N VAL A 382 -7.51 2.82 -2.46
CA VAL A 382 -6.74 1.86 -1.66
C VAL A 382 -6.41 2.40 -0.27
N PRO A 383 -5.89 3.63 -0.11
CA PRO A 383 -5.72 4.19 1.23
C PRO A 383 -7.01 4.27 2.05
N SER A 384 -8.16 4.57 1.40
CA SER A 384 -9.45 4.68 2.10
C SER A 384 -9.89 3.40 2.79
N ILE A 385 -9.51 2.23 2.27
CA ILE A 385 -9.93 0.93 2.81
C ILE A 385 -8.81 0.15 3.49
N VAL A 386 -7.58 0.67 3.48
CA VAL A 386 -6.41 -0.04 4.04
C VAL A 386 -6.58 -0.38 5.52
N ILE A 387 -7.27 0.47 6.29
CA ILE A 387 -7.57 0.23 7.71
C ILE A 387 -8.57 -0.92 7.93
N MET A 388 -9.23 -1.41 6.88
CA MET A 388 -10.14 -2.55 6.95
C MET A 388 -9.41 -3.89 6.79
N VAL A 389 -8.13 -3.87 6.43
CA VAL A 389 -7.32 -5.09 6.28
C VAL A 389 -7.16 -5.76 7.65
N PRO A 390 -7.39 -7.08 7.73
CA PRO A 390 -7.57 -7.79 9.00
C PRO A 390 -6.26 -8.15 9.71
N GLY A 391 -5.40 -7.16 10.00
CA GLY A 391 -4.08 -7.38 10.61
C GLY A 391 -4.14 -8.07 11.97
N LEU A 392 -5.08 -7.69 12.85
CA LEU A 392 -5.29 -8.34 14.14
C LEU A 392 -5.72 -9.80 13.98
N TYR A 393 -6.59 -10.11 13.00
CA TYR A 393 -7.03 -11.48 12.72
C TYR A 393 -5.86 -12.36 12.25
N LEU A 394 -5.03 -11.83 11.36
CA LEU A 394 -3.83 -12.52 10.89
C LEU A 394 -2.84 -12.78 12.03
N TYR A 395 -2.64 -11.80 12.92
CA TYR A 395 -1.79 -11.99 14.09
C TYR A 395 -2.36 -13.09 15.01
N ARG A 396 -3.64 -13.02 15.37
CA ARG A 396 -4.29 -14.02 16.23
C ARG A 396 -4.27 -15.42 15.62
N ALA A 397 -4.41 -15.53 14.30
CA ALA A 397 -4.29 -16.82 13.61
C ALA A 397 -2.91 -17.44 13.80
N ILE A 398 -1.84 -16.68 13.56
CA ILE A 398 -0.46 -17.15 13.67
C ILE A 398 -0.07 -17.40 15.13
N TYR A 399 -0.46 -16.53 16.06
CA TYR A 399 -0.23 -16.72 17.48
C TYR A 399 -0.84 -18.05 17.98
N ASN A 400 -2.13 -18.29 17.69
CA ASN A 400 -2.80 -19.53 18.09
C ASN A 400 -2.24 -20.76 17.40
N LEU A 401 -1.75 -20.62 16.15
CA LEU A 401 -1.03 -21.70 15.46
C LEU A 401 0.25 -22.07 16.22
N GLY A 402 1.05 -21.08 16.61
CA GLY A 402 2.25 -21.27 17.41
C GLY A 402 2.01 -21.86 18.80
N MET A 403 0.85 -21.58 19.37
CA MET A 403 0.39 -22.15 20.64
C MET A 403 -0.34 -23.51 20.47
N MET A 404 -0.34 -24.10 19.27
CA MET A 404 -0.99 -25.36 18.90
C MET A 404 -2.52 -25.36 19.10
N ASN A 405 -3.18 -24.20 19.19
CA ASN A 405 -4.63 -24.04 19.25
C ASN A 405 -5.23 -24.00 17.83
N LEU A 406 -5.19 -25.13 17.12
CA LEU A 406 -5.49 -25.23 15.69
C LEU A 406 -6.91 -24.76 15.33
N SER A 407 -7.92 -25.10 16.13
CA SER A 407 -9.31 -24.72 15.88
C SER A 407 -9.51 -23.19 15.91
N ILE A 408 -8.94 -22.51 16.92
CA ILE A 408 -9.01 -21.07 17.07
C ILE A 408 -8.21 -20.40 15.94
N SER A 409 -7.01 -20.91 15.64
CA SER A 409 -6.18 -20.43 14.54
C SER A 409 -6.92 -20.51 13.20
N ALA A 410 -7.54 -21.64 12.88
CA ALA A 410 -8.29 -21.84 11.64
C ALA A 410 -9.47 -20.86 11.51
N SER A 411 -10.19 -20.59 12.60
CA SER A 411 -11.30 -19.61 12.60
C SER A 411 -10.82 -18.19 12.28
N TRP A 412 -9.74 -17.73 12.93
CA TRP A 412 -9.16 -16.42 12.65
C TRP A 412 -8.60 -16.33 11.24
N PHE A 413 -7.95 -17.39 10.74
CA PHE A 413 -7.41 -17.44 9.39
C PHE A 413 -8.51 -17.39 8.33
N ALA A 414 -9.58 -18.17 8.50
CA ALA A 414 -10.73 -18.15 7.59
C ALA A 414 -11.38 -16.76 7.55
N SER A 415 -11.60 -16.15 8.70
CA SER A 415 -12.16 -14.79 8.79
C SER A 415 -11.27 -13.75 8.11
N ALA A 416 -9.95 -13.81 8.33
CA ALA A 416 -8.99 -12.91 7.68
C ALA A 416 -9.01 -13.08 6.16
N THR A 417 -8.98 -14.31 5.68
CA THR A 417 -8.99 -14.63 4.23
C THR A 417 -10.26 -14.09 3.56
N LEU A 418 -11.42 -14.31 4.16
CA LEU A 418 -12.68 -13.80 3.61
C LEU A 418 -12.71 -12.27 3.53
N ILE A 419 -12.18 -11.55 4.53
CA ILE A 419 -12.10 -10.09 4.52
C ILE A 419 -11.11 -9.61 3.43
N ILE A 420 -9.93 -10.26 3.30
CA ILE A 420 -8.93 -9.93 2.28
C ILE A 420 -9.50 -10.09 0.86
N LEU A 421 -10.33 -11.10 0.63
CA LEU A 421 -11.01 -11.30 -0.65
C LEU A 421 -12.16 -10.31 -0.87
N ALA A 422 -12.91 -9.98 0.17
CA ALA A 422 -14.07 -9.10 0.09
C ALA A 422 -13.71 -7.66 -0.28
N LEU A 423 -12.59 -7.13 0.24
CA LEU A 423 -12.16 -5.75 0.02
C LEU A 423 -11.91 -5.43 -1.47
N PRO A 424 -11.04 -6.15 -2.21
CA PRO A 424 -10.86 -5.89 -3.64
C PRO A 424 -12.13 -6.17 -4.45
N LEU A 425 -12.92 -7.18 -4.10
CA LEU A 425 -14.19 -7.44 -4.77
C LEU A 425 -15.15 -6.25 -4.65
N GLY A 426 -15.29 -5.64 -3.48
CA GLY A 426 -16.10 -4.45 -3.30
C GLY A 426 -15.64 -3.28 -4.20
N LEU A 427 -14.32 -3.04 -4.28
CA LEU A 427 -13.76 -2.03 -5.18
C LEU A 427 -14.00 -2.35 -6.67
N ILE A 428 -13.89 -3.62 -7.06
CA ILE A 428 -14.12 -4.09 -8.42
C ILE A 428 -15.58 -3.86 -8.81
N PHE A 429 -16.54 -4.22 -7.96
CA PHE A 429 -17.96 -3.97 -8.20
C PHE A 429 -18.26 -2.47 -8.36
N ALA A 430 -17.73 -1.62 -7.46
CA ALA A 430 -17.86 -0.18 -7.61
C ALA A 430 -17.28 0.32 -8.95
N ARG A 431 -16.19 -0.27 -9.41
CA ARG A 431 -15.56 0.11 -10.67
C ARG A 431 -16.34 -0.38 -11.87
N ILE A 432 -16.88 -1.60 -11.87
CA ILE A 432 -17.76 -2.13 -12.91
C ILE A 432 -19.00 -1.21 -13.08
N MET A 433 -19.51 -0.68 -11.99
CA MET A 433 -20.67 0.24 -12.03
C MET A 433 -20.33 1.62 -12.63
N THR A 434 -19.10 2.09 -12.45
CA THR A 434 -18.71 3.49 -12.76
C THR A 434 -17.79 3.65 -13.96
N ASP A 435 -17.14 2.57 -14.44
CA ASP A 435 -16.16 2.57 -15.52
C ASP A 435 -16.54 1.53 -16.57
N LYS A 436 -16.98 1.98 -17.75
CA LYS A 436 -17.41 1.09 -18.85
C LYS A 436 -16.25 0.22 -19.37
N MET A 437 -15.05 0.79 -19.48
CA MET A 437 -13.88 0.05 -20.00
C MET A 437 -13.43 -1.06 -19.04
N PHE A 438 -13.62 -0.87 -17.75
CA PHE A 438 -13.27 -1.89 -16.75
C PHE A 438 -14.16 -3.13 -16.80
N ARG A 439 -15.34 -3.07 -17.44
CA ARG A 439 -16.26 -4.22 -17.56
C ARG A 439 -15.73 -5.31 -18.48
N TYR A 440 -14.86 -4.96 -19.42
CA TYR A 440 -14.31 -5.88 -20.39
C TYR A 440 -12.99 -6.46 -19.90
N CYS A 441 -12.75 -7.75 -20.18
CA CYS A 441 -11.43 -8.35 -20.11
C CYS A 441 -10.69 -7.95 -21.39
N THR A 442 -9.60 -7.22 -21.22
CA THR A 442 -8.76 -6.78 -22.34
C THR A 442 -7.36 -7.28 -22.16
#